data_a6d9bcd9d083bd6c276f5cace748a563
#
_entry.id   a6d9bcd9d083bd6c276f5cace748a563
#
_cell.length_a   1.000
_cell.length_b   1.000
_cell.length_c   1.000
_cell.angle_alpha   90.00
_cell.angle_beta   90.00
_cell.angle_gamma   90.00
#
_symmetry.space_group_name_H-M   'P 1'
#
loop_
_entity.id
_entity.type
_entity.pdbx_description
1 polymer ?
#
loop_
_entity_poly.entity_id
_entity_poly.type
_entity_poly.pdbx_seq_one_letter_code
_entity_poly.pdbx_strand_id
1 'polypeptide(L)'
;DSELLLLPTVPTLLMELLNGNIEGVVCSKIVATSYMNIYPGLAFSEVPVESNKNGVGVAVAKGDENATLLAAVNETVERVVADGTYDGWVEKACAQNAELLKAQDEAQ
;
A
#
# COMPACT_ATOMS: atom_id res chain seq x y z
N ASP A 1 -14.03 -23.17 -10.52
CA ASP A 1 -14.02 -21.98 -11.42
C ASP A 1 -14.20 -20.75 -10.54
N SER A 2 -13.27 -19.80 -10.66
CA SER A 2 -13.38 -18.50 -9.99
C SER A 2 -13.71 -17.44 -11.05
N GLU A 3 -14.62 -16.54 -10.72
CA GLU A 3 -14.97 -15.39 -11.53
C GLU A 3 -14.13 -14.19 -11.11
N LEU A 4 -13.62 -13.43 -12.08
CA LEU A 4 -12.82 -12.24 -11.82
C LEU A 4 -13.66 -10.98 -12.04
N LEU A 5 -13.87 -10.21 -10.97
CA LEU A 5 -14.50 -8.89 -11.02
C LEU A 5 -13.42 -7.80 -11.03
N LEU A 6 -13.45 -6.94 -12.04
CA LEU A 6 -12.56 -5.78 -12.15
C LEU A 6 -13.32 -4.51 -11.83
N LEU A 7 -12.89 -3.78 -10.81
CA LEU A 7 -13.47 -2.50 -10.41
C LEU A 7 -12.41 -1.39 -10.44
N PRO A 8 -12.82 -0.13 -10.67
CA PRO A 8 -11.88 0.96 -10.94
C PRO A 8 -11.08 1.42 -9.70
N THR A 9 -11.58 1.13 -8.49
CA THR A 9 -10.93 1.59 -7.25
C THR A 9 -10.90 0.53 -6.17
N VAL A 10 -9.87 0.56 -5.31
CA VAL A 10 -9.76 -0.36 -4.17
C VAL A 10 -10.89 -0.15 -3.15
N PRO A 11 -11.32 1.07 -2.79
CA PRO A 11 -12.48 1.26 -1.92
C PRO A 11 -13.72 0.52 -2.41
N THR A 12 -14.04 0.60 -3.70
CA THR A 12 -15.20 -0.10 -4.26
C THR A 12 -15.07 -1.62 -4.13
N LEU A 13 -13.87 -2.17 -4.41
CA LEU A 13 -13.60 -3.60 -4.22
C LEU A 13 -13.81 -4.03 -2.76
N LEU A 14 -13.36 -3.22 -1.81
CA LEU A 14 -13.51 -3.53 -0.39
C LEU A 14 -14.96 -3.46 0.08
N MET A 15 -15.75 -2.54 -0.45
CA MET A 15 -17.19 -2.49 -0.17
C MET A 15 -17.90 -3.74 -0.68
N GLU A 16 -17.56 -4.24 -1.87
CA GLU A 16 -18.09 -5.51 -2.38
C GLU A 16 -17.69 -6.70 -1.49
N LEU A 17 -16.45 -6.73 -1.01
CA LEU A 17 -15.97 -7.75 -0.07
C LEU A 17 -16.71 -7.70 1.27
N LEU A 18 -16.87 -6.51 1.85
CA LEU A 18 -17.56 -6.32 3.14
C LEU A 18 -19.05 -6.64 3.05
N ASN A 19 -19.66 -6.40 1.89
CA ASN A 19 -21.06 -6.77 1.61
C ASN A 19 -21.24 -8.25 1.28
N GLY A 20 -20.15 -9.03 1.15
CA GLY A 20 -20.22 -10.45 0.82
C GLY A 20 -20.53 -10.75 -0.65
N ASN A 21 -20.42 -9.77 -1.53
CA ASN A 21 -20.64 -9.94 -2.97
C ASN A 21 -19.44 -10.58 -3.68
N ILE A 22 -18.25 -10.50 -3.07
CA ILE A 22 -17.03 -11.16 -3.51
C ILE A 22 -16.32 -11.80 -2.32
N GLU A 23 -15.53 -12.83 -2.57
CA GLU A 23 -14.88 -13.64 -1.54
C GLU A 23 -13.46 -13.17 -1.20
N GLY A 24 -12.84 -12.38 -2.08
CA GLY A 24 -11.48 -11.88 -1.87
C GLY A 24 -11.12 -10.73 -2.79
N VAL A 25 -10.12 -9.96 -2.39
CA VAL A 25 -9.58 -8.83 -3.15
C VAL A 25 -8.07 -8.98 -3.29
N VAL A 26 -7.56 -8.78 -4.49
CA VAL A 26 -6.11 -8.68 -4.75
C VAL A 26 -5.74 -7.21 -4.93
N CYS A 27 -4.91 -6.70 -4.02
CA CYS A 27 -4.42 -5.34 -4.08
C CYS A 27 -3.03 -5.21 -3.44
N SER A 28 -2.45 -4.01 -3.46
CA SER A 28 -1.18 -3.75 -2.79
C SER A 28 -1.27 -3.97 -1.28
N LYS A 29 -0.27 -4.64 -0.69
CA LYS A 29 -0.19 -4.90 0.75
C LYS A 29 -0.29 -3.61 1.58
N ILE A 30 0.39 -2.54 1.15
CA ILE A 30 0.36 -1.24 1.86
C ILE A 30 -1.07 -0.68 1.91
N VAL A 31 -1.79 -0.74 0.79
CA VAL A 31 -3.19 -0.31 0.72
C VAL A 31 -4.08 -1.19 1.59
N ALA A 32 -3.95 -2.51 1.48
CA ALA A 32 -4.71 -3.45 2.31
C ALA A 32 -4.48 -3.21 3.81
N THR A 33 -3.24 -2.98 4.25
CA THR A 33 -2.90 -2.68 5.65
C THR A 33 -3.64 -1.45 6.16
N SER A 34 -3.74 -0.39 5.35
CA SER A 34 -4.48 0.83 5.74
C SER A 34 -5.95 0.51 6.01
N TYR A 35 -6.59 -0.28 5.16
CA TYR A 35 -8.00 -0.65 5.33
C TYR A 35 -8.24 -1.67 6.45
N MET A 36 -7.31 -2.58 6.71
CA MET A 36 -7.41 -3.50 7.86
C MET A 36 -7.40 -2.77 9.19
N ASN A 37 -6.74 -1.61 9.29
CA ASN A 37 -6.79 -0.75 10.47
C ASN A 37 -8.17 -0.10 10.69
N ILE A 38 -9.00 -0.05 9.65
CA ILE A 38 -10.37 0.52 9.71
C ILE A 38 -11.40 -0.58 9.89
N TYR A 39 -11.24 -1.68 9.15
CA TYR A 39 -12.19 -2.79 9.09
C TYR A 39 -11.59 -4.05 9.72
N PRO A 40 -11.83 -4.29 11.02
CA PRO A 40 -11.20 -5.41 11.76
C PRO A 40 -11.66 -6.80 11.29
N GLY A 41 -12.69 -6.87 10.43
CA GLY A 41 -13.16 -8.11 9.81
C GLY A 41 -12.33 -8.57 8.60
N LEU A 42 -11.35 -7.76 8.16
CA LEU A 42 -10.47 -8.11 7.05
C LEU A 42 -9.22 -8.84 7.56
N ALA A 43 -8.74 -9.80 6.80
CA ALA A 43 -7.51 -10.52 7.07
C ALA A 43 -6.71 -10.73 5.78
N PHE A 44 -5.39 -10.85 5.90
CA PHE A 44 -4.55 -11.31 4.79
C PHE A 44 -4.71 -12.80 4.58
N SER A 45 -4.75 -13.21 3.31
CA SER A 45 -4.60 -14.62 2.96
C SER A 45 -3.18 -15.10 3.32
N GLU A 46 -3.08 -16.32 3.82
CA GLU A 46 -1.79 -16.99 4.05
C GLU A 46 -1.09 -17.39 2.76
N VAL A 47 -1.83 -17.43 1.64
CA VAL A 47 -1.26 -17.75 0.33
C VAL A 47 -0.63 -16.50 -0.27
N PRO A 48 0.69 -16.50 -0.51
CA PRO A 48 1.35 -15.35 -1.13
C PRO A 48 0.94 -15.26 -2.61
N VAL A 49 0.52 -14.08 -3.03
CA VAL A 49 0.38 -13.75 -4.45
C VAL A 49 1.72 -13.17 -4.90
N GLU A 50 2.37 -13.85 -5.85
CA GLU A 50 3.59 -13.31 -6.45
C GLU A 50 3.24 -12.02 -7.19
N SER A 51 3.67 -10.90 -6.63
CA SER A 51 3.59 -9.60 -7.30
C SER A 51 4.83 -9.38 -8.17
N ASN A 52 4.69 -8.56 -9.19
CA ASN A 52 5.84 -8.04 -9.91
C ASN A 52 6.87 -7.49 -8.90
N LYS A 53 8.12 -7.91 -9.06
CA LYS A 53 9.26 -7.46 -8.22
C LYS A 53 9.61 -5.97 -8.42
N ASN A 54 8.78 -5.22 -9.14
CA ASN A 54 8.90 -3.79 -9.33
C ASN A 54 8.41 -3.08 -8.07
N GLY A 55 9.34 -2.76 -7.18
CA GLY A 55 9.07 -1.97 -5.98
C GLY A 55 8.68 -0.53 -6.31
N VAL A 56 8.49 0.26 -5.28
CA VAL A 56 8.37 1.73 -5.38
C VAL A 56 9.78 2.31 -5.49
N GLY A 57 10.00 3.21 -6.43
CA GLY A 57 11.28 3.88 -6.64
C GLY A 57 11.18 5.38 -6.47
N VAL A 58 12.32 6.02 -6.18
CA VAL A 58 12.47 7.47 -6.20
C VAL A 58 13.06 7.88 -7.54
N ALA A 59 12.43 8.81 -8.24
CA ALA A 59 12.91 9.33 -9.50
C ALA A 59 13.53 10.72 -9.30
N VAL A 60 14.66 10.95 -9.94
CA VAL A 60 15.28 12.28 -10.08
C VAL A 60 15.35 12.66 -11.55
N ALA A 61 15.42 13.94 -11.86
CA ALA A 61 15.58 14.39 -13.23
C ALA A 61 16.89 13.86 -13.83
N LYS A 62 16.86 13.46 -15.09
CA LYS A 62 18.02 12.93 -15.79
C LYS A 62 18.97 14.08 -16.15
N GLY A 63 20.25 13.92 -15.84
CA GLY A 63 21.31 14.90 -16.14
C GLY A 63 22.50 14.72 -15.19
N ASP A 64 23.68 15.07 -15.64
CA ASP A 64 24.93 14.96 -14.85
C ASP A 64 24.89 15.87 -13.61
N GLU A 65 24.18 16.99 -13.69
CA GLU A 65 23.95 17.92 -12.58
C GLU A 65 23.20 17.26 -11.40
N ASN A 66 22.45 16.22 -11.66
CA ASN A 66 21.68 15.48 -10.63
C ASN A 66 22.41 14.24 -10.09
N ALA A 67 23.60 13.94 -10.58
CA ALA A 67 24.34 12.72 -10.19
C ALA A 67 24.62 12.65 -8.68
N THR A 68 24.96 13.78 -8.05
CA THR A 68 25.19 13.87 -6.59
C THR A 68 23.90 13.64 -5.82
N LEU A 69 22.78 14.22 -6.28
CA LEU A 69 21.47 14.00 -5.69
C LEU A 69 21.05 12.53 -5.79
N LEU A 70 21.22 11.91 -6.96
CA LEU A 70 20.90 10.50 -7.16
C LEU A 70 21.72 9.59 -6.25
N ALA A 71 23.02 9.87 -6.08
CA ALA A 71 23.87 9.11 -5.17
C ALA A 71 23.40 9.22 -3.72
N ALA A 72 23.08 10.43 -3.25
CA ALA A 72 22.56 10.64 -1.89
C ALA A 72 21.20 9.99 -1.66
N VAL A 73 20.31 9.98 -2.67
CA VAL A 73 19.03 9.28 -2.62
C VAL A 73 19.24 7.78 -2.50
N ASN A 74 20.11 7.19 -3.33
CA ASN A 74 20.39 5.77 -3.31
C ASN A 74 20.96 5.32 -1.95
N GLU A 75 21.97 6.03 -1.43
CA GLU A 75 22.56 5.75 -0.12
C GLU A 75 21.50 5.82 1.00
N THR A 76 20.62 6.82 0.96
CA THR A 76 19.56 6.97 1.94
C THR A 76 18.54 5.84 1.86
N VAL A 77 18.10 5.47 0.64
CA VAL A 77 17.14 4.38 0.43
C VAL A 77 17.72 3.05 0.90
N GLU A 78 18.96 2.74 0.51
CA GLU A 78 19.65 1.51 0.96
C GLU A 78 19.71 1.43 2.48
N ARG A 79 20.09 2.52 3.15
CA ARG A 79 20.19 2.57 4.61
C ARG A 79 18.83 2.37 5.29
N VAL A 80 17.81 3.11 4.90
CA VAL A 80 16.48 3.05 5.59
C VAL A 80 15.75 1.73 5.34
N VAL A 81 16.04 1.05 4.24
CA VAL A 81 15.53 -0.30 3.98
C VAL A 81 16.30 -1.32 4.81
N ALA A 82 17.64 -1.22 4.88
CA ALA A 82 18.46 -2.17 5.60
C ALA A 82 18.26 -2.13 7.12
N ASP A 83 18.01 -0.94 7.68
CA ASP A 83 17.83 -0.77 9.14
C ASP A 83 16.36 -0.85 9.61
N GLY A 84 15.41 -1.10 8.70
CA GLY A 84 13.98 -1.22 9.01
C GLY A 84 13.26 0.12 9.24
N THR A 85 13.94 1.26 9.08
CA THR A 85 13.34 2.60 9.22
C THR A 85 12.18 2.79 8.25
N TYR A 86 12.32 2.28 7.01
CA TYR A 86 11.28 2.36 5.99
C TYR A 86 9.99 1.65 6.42
N ASP A 87 10.10 0.45 6.98
CA ASP A 87 8.93 -0.31 7.44
C ASP A 87 8.19 0.44 8.55
N GLY A 88 8.91 1.04 9.50
CA GLY A 88 8.32 1.88 10.54
C GLY A 88 7.62 3.13 9.99
N TRP A 89 8.14 3.73 8.93
CA TRP A 89 7.46 4.85 8.25
C TRP A 89 6.18 4.39 7.55
N VAL A 90 6.20 3.24 6.89
CA VAL A 90 5.01 2.66 6.24
C VAL A 90 3.92 2.38 7.28
N GLU A 91 4.25 1.74 8.40
CA GLU A 91 3.29 1.46 9.48
C GLU A 91 2.66 2.75 10.00
N LYS A 92 3.46 3.77 10.28
CA LYS A 92 2.97 5.06 10.75
C LYS A 92 2.08 5.76 9.73
N ALA A 93 2.46 5.74 8.45
CA ALA A 93 1.67 6.32 7.38
C ALA A 93 0.32 5.59 7.20
N CYS A 94 0.32 4.26 7.28
CA CYS A 94 -0.91 3.47 7.23
C CYS A 94 -1.85 3.80 8.39
N ALA A 95 -1.33 3.95 9.61
CA ALA A 95 -2.13 4.33 10.78
C ALA A 95 -2.73 5.74 10.62
N GLN A 96 -1.94 6.70 10.18
CA GLN A 96 -2.41 8.08 9.93
C GLN A 96 -3.48 8.11 8.83
N ASN A 97 -3.29 7.36 7.76
CA ASN A 97 -4.28 7.28 6.67
C ASN A 97 -5.61 6.66 7.15
N ALA A 98 -5.56 5.64 8.01
CA ALA A 98 -6.75 5.05 8.61
C ALA A 98 -7.55 6.06 9.45
N GLU A 99 -6.86 6.91 10.23
CA GLU A 99 -7.49 7.97 11.01
C GLU A 99 -8.19 9.02 10.12
N LEU A 100 -7.53 9.41 9.02
CA LEU A 100 -8.11 10.36 8.06
C LEU A 100 -9.36 9.80 7.37
N LEU A 101 -9.32 8.53 6.98
CA LEU A 101 -10.46 7.86 6.34
C LEU A 101 -11.65 7.73 7.29
N LYS A 102 -11.43 7.36 8.56
CA LYS A 102 -12.48 7.33 9.58
C LYS A 102 -13.14 8.70 9.76
N ALA A 103 -12.33 9.75 9.85
CA ALA A 103 -12.85 11.11 9.99
C ALA A 103 -13.67 11.57 8.78
N GLN A 104 -13.40 11.07 7.59
CA GLN A 104 -14.20 11.33 6.39
C GLN A 104 -15.54 10.59 6.39
N ASP A 105 -15.56 9.35 6.88
CA ASP A 105 -16.80 8.56 7.00
C ASP A 105 -17.75 9.15 8.06
N GLU A 106 -17.21 9.65 9.17
CA GLU A 106 -18.00 10.30 10.24
C GLU A 106 -18.56 11.68 9.83
N ALA A 107 -17.99 12.30 8.79
CA ALA A 107 -18.42 13.62 8.29
C ALA A 107 -19.52 13.56 7.21
N GLN A 108 -19.91 12.35 6.78
CA GLN A 108 -20.99 12.12 5.81
C GLN A 108 -22.27 11.62 6.49
#